data_47f0352fdc84472d2a8657bb51cfebf8
#
_entry.id   47f0352fdc84472d2a8657bb51cfebf8
#
_cell.length_a   1.000
_cell.length_b   1.000
_cell.length_c   1.000
_cell.angle_alpha   90.00
_cell.angle_beta   90.00
_cell.angle_gamma   90.00
#
_symmetry.space_group_name_H-M   'P 1'
#
loop_
_entity.id
_entity.type
_entity.pdbx_description
1 polymer ?
#
loop_
_entity_poly.entity_id
_entity_poly.type
_entity_poly.pdbx_seq_one_letter_code
_entity_poly.pdbx_strand_id
1 'polypeptide(L)'
;MQLSDTDNKEDYPRIRPVEASHIADLIRISDDTNLSMWTAQNYLDELQIPEAIMLRLESETNETIGFIVGRIVQGGAVEIQMDTEIYNIAVIENEQEKGFGQQLFAAFTARCRDIGACNIWLEVRASNQKAISFYERNGFEQVQSRNNFYENPREHALLMKLVLKNR
;
A
#
# COMPACT_ATOMS: atom_id res chain seq x y z
N MET A 1 -15.71 28.77 37.61
CA MET A 1 -14.55 27.93 37.30
C MET A 1 -14.91 27.13 36.04
N GLN A 2 -14.60 27.69 34.87
CA GLN A 2 -14.90 27.07 33.56
C GLN A 2 -13.83 26.02 33.29
N LEU A 3 -14.27 24.77 33.17
CA LEU A 3 -13.43 23.71 32.64
C LEU A 3 -13.29 23.99 31.13
N SER A 4 -12.07 24.29 30.72
CA SER A 4 -11.72 24.39 29.34
C SER A 4 -11.85 22.99 28.71
N ASP A 5 -12.84 22.81 27.84
CA ASP A 5 -12.83 21.75 26.83
C ASP A 5 -11.58 21.95 25.99
N THR A 6 -10.53 21.21 26.32
CA THR A 6 -9.45 21.00 25.36
C THR A 6 -10.02 20.11 24.26
N ASP A 7 -10.48 20.74 23.19
CA ASP A 7 -10.76 20.10 21.91
C ASP A 7 -9.58 19.17 21.58
N ASN A 8 -9.81 17.89 21.79
CA ASN A 8 -8.95 16.82 21.32
C ASN A 8 -9.14 16.80 19.79
N LYS A 9 -8.48 17.71 19.09
CA LYS A 9 -8.42 17.71 17.63
C LYS A 9 -7.74 16.41 17.24
N GLU A 10 -8.56 15.39 17.00
CA GLU A 10 -8.07 14.14 16.46
C GLU A 10 -7.38 14.44 15.14
N ASP A 11 -6.09 14.07 15.05
CA ASP A 11 -5.32 14.27 13.80
C ASP A 11 -5.90 13.41 12.68
N TYR A 12 -6.40 14.05 11.64
CA TYR A 12 -6.84 13.42 10.40
C TYR A 12 -5.86 13.71 9.26
N PRO A 13 -5.75 12.78 8.32
CA PRO A 13 -6.44 11.49 8.22
C PRO A 13 -5.83 10.42 9.13
N ARG A 14 -6.62 9.38 9.46
CA ARG A 14 -6.19 8.26 10.31
C ARG A 14 -5.92 7.01 9.49
N ILE A 15 -4.90 6.25 9.89
CA ILE A 15 -4.65 4.91 9.36
C ILE A 15 -5.48 3.89 10.16
N ARG A 16 -6.27 3.08 9.46
CA ARG A 16 -7.12 2.03 10.01
C ARG A 16 -6.98 0.73 9.22
N PRO A 17 -7.24 -0.43 9.83
CA PRO A 17 -7.38 -1.67 9.07
C PRO A 17 -8.55 -1.58 8.09
N VAL A 18 -8.43 -2.29 6.96
CA VAL A 18 -9.53 -2.51 6.02
C VAL A 18 -10.43 -3.62 6.58
N GLU A 19 -11.73 -3.42 6.46
CA GLU A 19 -12.78 -4.41 6.77
C GLU A 19 -13.64 -4.65 5.51
N ALA A 20 -14.44 -5.71 5.51
CA ALA A 20 -15.27 -6.07 4.36
C ALA A 20 -16.21 -4.93 3.92
N SER A 21 -16.70 -4.12 4.85
CA SER A 21 -17.53 -2.94 4.57
C SER A 21 -16.85 -1.85 3.74
N HIS A 22 -15.50 -1.82 3.72
CA HIS A 22 -14.71 -0.82 3.00
C HIS A 22 -14.34 -1.24 1.57
N ILE A 23 -14.64 -2.48 1.15
CA ILE A 23 -14.20 -2.99 -0.17
C ILE A 23 -14.78 -2.17 -1.33
N ALA A 24 -16.02 -1.70 -1.21
CA ALA A 24 -16.61 -0.82 -2.22
C ALA A 24 -15.81 0.47 -2.42
N ASP A 25 -15.27 1.04 -1.34
CA ASP A 25 -14.41 2.22 -1.42
C ASP A 25 -13.08 1.90 -2.10
N LEU A 26 -12.47 0.75 -1.79
CA LEU A 26 -11.24 0.31 -2.44
C LEU A 26 -11.42 0.16 -3.95
N ILE A 27 -12.54 -0.43 -4.39
CA ILE A 27 -12.87 -0.56 -5.81
C ILE A 27 -13.03 0.81 -6.45
N ARG A 28 -13.82 1.70 -5.86
CA ARG A 28 -14.00 3.07 -6.34
C ARG A 28 -12.65 3.79 -6.50
N ILE A 29 -11.79 3.72 -5.49
CA ILE A 29 -10.46 4.36 -5.53
C ILE A 29 -9.57 3.72 -6.61
N SER A 30 -9.61 2.39 -6.75
CA SER A 30 -8.85 1.67 -7.78
C SER A 30 -9.27 2.08 -9.20
N ASP A 31 -10.57 2.20 -9.43
CA ASP A 31 -11.12 2.62 -10.73
C ASP A 31 -10.73 4.08 -11.05
N ASP A 32 -10.92 4.99 -10.08
CA ASP A 32 -10.59 6.42 -10.23
C ASP A 32 -9.09 6.66 -10.47
N THR A 33 -8.24 5.80 -9.94
CA THR A 33 -6.77 5.93 -10.06
C THR A 33 -6.15 5.03 -11.12
N ASN A 34 -6.97 4.27 -11.85
CA ASN A 34 -6.53 3.29 -12.86
C ASN A 34 -5.44 2.34 -12.32
N LEU A 35 -5.61 1.89 -11.07
CA LEU A 35 -4.57 1.22 -10.31
C LEU A 35 -4.37 -0.24 -10.70
N SER A 36 -5.40 -1.06 -10.60
CA SER A 36 -5.29 -2.50 -10.81
C SER A 36 -6.61 -3.11 -11.25
N MET A 37 -6.51 -4.33 -11.79
CA MET A 37 -7.68 -5.15 -12.19
C MET A 37 -8.24 -6.00 -11.03
N TRP A 38 -7.95 -5.66 -9.78
CA TRP A 38 -8.49 -6.37 -8.63
C TRP A 38 -9.98 -6.16 -8.51
N THR A 39 -10.72 -7.26 -8.45
CA THR A 39 -12.16 -7.26 -8.21
C THR A 39 -12.48 -7.16 -6.72
N ALA A 40 -13.73 -6.87 -6.39
CA ALA A 40 -14.20 -6.93 -5.00
C ALA A 40 -13.91 -8.29 -4.35
N GLN A 41 -14.06 -9.39 -5.11
CA GLN A 41 -13.77 -10.73 -4.62
C GLN A 41 -12.28 -10.90 -4.30
N ASN A 42 -11.36 -10.37 -5.12
CA ASN A 42 -9.93 -10.43 -4.82
C ASN A 42 -9.59 -9.76 -3.49
N TYR A 43 -10.18 -8.58 -3.20
CA TYR A 43 -9.98 -7.90 -1.92
C TYR A 43 -10.62 -8.66 -0.75
N LEU A 44 -11.81 -9.24 -0.94
CA LEU A 44 -12.47 -10.06 0.09
C LEU A 44 -11.67 -11.33 0.40
N ASP A 45 -11.14 -11.99 -0.63
CA ASP A 45 -10.29 -13.17 -0.47
C ASP A 45 -9.01 -12.80 0.28
N GLU A 46 -8.40 -11.66 -0.06
CA GLU A 46 -7.20 -11.15 0.62
C GLU A 46 -7.45 -10.89 2.11
N LEU A 47 -8.61 -10.37 2.49
CA LEU A 47 -8.99 -10.16 3.90
C LEU A 47 -9.01 -11.45 4.72
N GLN A 48 -9.17 -12.63 4.08
CA GLN A 48 -9.16 -13.92 4.76
C GLN A 48 -7.76 -14.51 4.92
N ILE A 49 -6.75 -13.88 4.32
CA ILE A 49 -5.35 -14.33 4.39
C ILE A 49 -4.71 -13.78 5.68
N PRO A 50 -4.23 -14.66 6.59
CA PRO A 50 -3.61 -14.21 7.84
C PRO A 50 -2.37 -13.34 7.65
N GLU A 51 -1.66 -13.54 6.55
CA GLU A 51 -0.45 -12.83 6.16
C GLU A 51 -0.73 -11.48 5.48
N ALA A 52 -2.00 -11.14 5.18
CA ALA A 52 -2.36 -9.90 4.52
C ALA A 52 -2.17 -8.69 5.44
N ILE A 53 -1.67 -7.61 4.86
CA ILE A 53 -1.59 -6.29 5.50
C ILE A 53 -2.42 -5.35 4.65
N MET A 54 -3.60 -4.99 5.15
CA MET A 54 -4.55 -4.11 4.45
C MET A 54 -4.89 -2.92 5.33
N LEU A 55 -4.44 -1.74 4.92
CA LEU A 55 -4.63 -0.49 5.66
C LEU A 55 -5.35 0.53 4.79
N ARG A 56 -6.23 1.32 5.39
CA ARG A 56 -6.94 2.44 4.75
C ARG A 56 -6.65 3.76 5.45
N LEU A 57 -6.75 4.81 4.71
CA LEU A 57 -6.68 6.18 5.19
C LEU A 57 -8.10 6.73 5.33
N GLU A 58 -8.48 7.08 6.55
CA GLU A 58 -9.81 7.56 6.92
C GLU A 58 -9.81 9.08 7.09
N SER A 59 -10.73 9.76 6.41
CA SER A 59 -10.96 11.20 6.56
C SER A 59 -11.72 11.55 7.85
N GLU A 60 -11.86 12.84 8.13
CA GLU A 60 -12.69 13.36 9.24
C GLU A 60 -14.16 12.92 9.13
N THR A 61 -14.65 12.66 7.93
CA THR A 61 -16.02 12.18 7.66
C THR A 61 -16.15 10.66 7.66
N ASN A 62 -15.12 9.95 8.13
CA ASN A 62 -15.01 8.48 8.14
C ASN A 62 -15.00 7.82 6.73
N GLU A 63 -14.71 8.60 5.70
CA GLU A 63 -14.59 8.09 4.34
C GLU A 63 -13.20 7.50 4.09
N THR A 64 -13.12 6.44 3.31
CA THR A 64 -11.83 5.94 2.82
C THR A 64 -11.34 6.79 1.66
N ILE A 65 -10.20 7.47 1.86
CA ILE A 65 -9.58 8.36 0.86
C ILE A 65 -8.29 7.80 0.27
N GLY A 66 -7.83 6.67 0.75
CA GLY A 66 -6.68 5.95 0.24
C GLY A 66 -6.51 4.62 0.94
N PHE A 67 -5.70 3.73 0.36
CA PHE A 67 -5.41 2.43 0.94
C PHE A 67 -4.08 1.87 0.46
N ILE A 68 -3.57 0.89 1.20
CA ILE A 68 -2.44 0.04 0.82
C ILE A 68 -2.75 -1.41 1.14
N VAL A 69 -2.43 -2.29 0.21
CA VAL A 69 -2.60 -3.74 0.34
C VAL A 69 -1.30 -4.43 0.00
N GLY A 70 -0.88 -5.32 0.85
CA GLY A 70 0.26 -6.19 0.65
C GLY A 70 0.17 -7.42 1.52
N ARG A 71 1.16 -8.28 1.42
CA ARG A 71 1.19 -9.58 2.11
C ARG A 71 2.59 -9.93 2.58
N ILE A 72 2.68 -10.65 3.68
CA ILE A 72 3.90 -11.35 4.09
C ILE A 72 4.09 -12.53 3.12
N VAL A 73 5.29 -12.63 2.54
CA VAL A 73 5.68 -13.71 1.64
C VAL A 73 6.95 -14.37 2.18
N GLN A 74 7.13 -15.65 1.90
CA GLN A 74 8.39 -16.31 2.24
C GLN A 74 9.47 -15.90 1.23
N GLY A 75 10.56 -15.34 1.74
CA GLY A 75 11.72 -14.96 0.93
C GLY A 75 12.73 -16.11 0.86
N GLY A 76 13.20 -16.41 -0.35
CA GLY A 76 14.38 -17.23 -0.60
C GLY A 76 14.27 -18.73 -0.30
N ALA A 77 15.07 -19.53 -1.04
CA ALA A 77 15.07 -20.99 -0.93
C ALA A 77 16.05 -21.54 0.14
N VAL A 78 16.89 -20.71 0.73
CA VAL A 78 18.04 -21.16 1.57
C VAL A 78 17.95 -20.68 3.04
N GLU A 79 17.27 -19.58 3.31
CA GLU A 79 17.00 -19.10 4.66
C GLU A 79 15.52 -18.78 4.81
N ILE A 80 14.97 -19.02 6.00
CA ILE A 80 13.58 -18.60 6.34
C ILE A 80 13.63 -17.08 6.53
N GLN A 81 13.75 -16.35 5.44
CA GLN A 81 13.59 -14.90 5.44
C GLN A 81 12.13 -14.56 5.21
N MET A 82 11.64 -13.64 6.01
CA MET A 82 10.31 -13.10 5.88
C MET A 82 10.41 -11.82 5.05
N ASP A 83 9.78 -11.81 3.91
CA ASP A 83 9.65 -10.64 3.04
C ASP A 83 8.19 -10.19 2.99
N THR A 84 7.94 -9.04 2.44
CA THR A 84 6.59 -8.55 2.16
C THR A 84 6.49 -8.08 0.72
N GLU A 85 5.28 -8.07 0.19
CA GLU A 85 5.00 -7.58 -1.15
C GLU A 85 3.85 -6.58 -1.10
N ILE A 86 4.00 -5.43 -1.75
CA ILE A 86 2.92 -4.47 -1.96
C ILE A 86 2.23 -4.82 -3.27
N TYR A 87 0.92 -5.01 -3.22
CA TYR A 87 0.08 -5.25 -4.40
C TYR A 87 -0.53 -3.96 -4.93
N ASN A 88 -1.08 -3.15 -4.03
CA ASN A 88 -1.79 -1.92 -4.39
C ASN A 88 -1.53 -0.82 -3.36
N ILE A 89 -1.32 0.40 -3.84
CA ILE A 89 -1.37 1.63 -3.03
C ILE A 89 -2.03 2.73 -3.86
N ALA A 90 -3.03 3.38 -3.32
CA ALA A 90 -3.71 4.49 -3.97
C ALA A 90 -4.25 5.51 -2.98
N VAL A 91 -4.34 6.75 -3.45
CA VAL A 91 -5.03 7.88 -2.78
C VAL A 91 -5.90 8.54 -3.83
N ILE A 92 -7.15 8.91 -3.48
CA ILE A 92 -8.06 9.60 -4.38
C ILE A 92 -7.40 10.86 -4.95
N GLU A 93 -7.74 11.23 -6.18
CA GLU A 93 -7.01 12.22 -6.96
C GLU A 93 -6.92 13.59 -6.25
N ASN A 94 -8.01 14.08 -5.69
CA ASN A 94 -8.08 15.36 -4.99
C ASN A 94 -7.34 15.39 -3.63
N GLU A 95 -6.91 14.24 -3.13
CA GLU A 95 -6.12 14.09 -1.90
C GLU A 95 -4.66 13.70 -2.17
N GLN A 96 -4.28 13.53 -3.43
CA GLN A 96 -2.89 13.28 -3.81
C GLN A 96 -2.00 14.52 -3.55
N GLU A 97 -0.70 14.29 -3.52
CA GLU A 97 0.34 15.33 -3.31
C GLU A 97 0.30 16.03 -1.94
N LYS A 98 -0.57 15.58 -1.03
CA LYS A 98 -0.66 16.04 0.37
C LYS A 98 0.14 15.18 1.36
N GLY A 99 0.95 14.23 0.88
CA GLY A 99 1.74 13.33 1.72
C GLY A 99 1.00 12.08 2.20
N PHE A 100 -0.24 11.86 1.80
CA PHE A 100 -1.06 10.75 2.30
C PHE A 100 -0.59 9.38 1.82
N GLY A 101 -0.08 9.29 0.59
CA GLY A 101 0.58 8.07 0.11
C GLY A 101 1.81 7.73 0.95
N GLN A 102 2.56 8.74 1.39
CA GLN A 102 3.71 8.56 2.27
C GLN A 102 3.29 8.06 3.66
N GLN A 103 2.17 8.54 4.20
CA GLN A 103 1.64 8.07 5.49
C GLN A 103 1.21 6.60 5.41
N LEU A 104 0.48 6.20 4.36
CA LEU A 104 0.11 4.79 4.12
C LEU A 104 1.35 3.90 4.02
N PHE A 105 2.33 4.32 3.22
CA PHE A 105 3.56 3.57 3.05
C PHE A 105 4.37 3.46 4.35
N ALA A 106 4.45 4.53 5.13
CA ALA A 106 5.13 4.53 6.44
C ALA A 106 4.46 3.56 7.42
N ALA A 107 3.11 3.55 7.48
CA ALA A 107 2.36 2.63 8.32
C ALA A 107 2.56 1.16 7.90
N PHE A 108 2.52 0.88 6.60
CA PHE A 108 2.81 -0.45 6.05
C PHE A 108 4.23 -0.90 6.41
N THR A 109 5.21 -0.02 6.19
CA THR A 109 6.62 -0.30 6.49
C THR A 109 6.86 -0.54 7.99
N ALA A 110 6.16 0.18 8.86
CA ALA A 110 6.20 -0.08 10.31
C ALA A 110 5.72 -1.49 10.63
N ARG A 111 4.59 -1.92 10.05
CA ARG A 111 4.09 -3.30 10.19
C ARG A 111 5.10 -4.33 9.69
N CYS A 112 5.74 -4.07 8.54
CA CYS A 112 6.78 -4.96 8.01
C CYS A 112 7.96 -5.11 8.98
N ARG A 113 8.40 -4.01 9.62
CA ARG A 113 9.46 -4.06 10.63
C ARG A 113 9.04 -4.79 11.89
N ASP A 114 7.83 -4.56 12.38
CA ASP A 114 7.30 -5.20 13.59
C ASP A 114 7.27 -6.74 13.47
N ILE A 115 7.00 -7.24 12.27
CA ILE A 115 7.03 -8.69 11.99
C ILE A 115 8.42 -9.22 11.62
N GLY A 116 9.45 -8.37 11.56
CA GLY A 116 10.81 -8.77 11.23
C GLY A 116 11.05 -9.03 9.74
N ALA A 117 10.26 -8.44 8.84
CA ALA A 117 10.49 -8.56 7.40
C ALA A 117 11.84 -7.96 7.00
N CYS A 118 12.54 -8.64 6.10
CA CYS A 118 13.84 -8.21 5.60
C CYS A 118 13.73 -7.27 4.41
N ASN A 119 12.75 -7.51 3.54
CA ASN A 119 12.56 -6.75 2.33
C ASN A 119 11.08 -6.46 2.07
N ILE A 120 10.85 -5.38 1.30
CA ILE A 120 9.56 -5.10 0.67
C ILE A 120 9.75 -5.15 -0.84
N TRP A 121 8.89 -5.90 -1.51
CA TRP A 121 8.89 -6.07 -2.95
C TRP A 121 7.64 -5.45 -3.57
N LEU A 122 7.71 -5.04 -4.82
CA LEU A 122 6.56 -4.64 -5.62
C LEU A 122 6.84 -4.79 -7.11
N GLU A 123 5.77 -4.86 -7.90
CA GLU A 123 5.80 -4.74 -9.34
C GLU A 123 5.05 -3.46 -9.75
N VAL A 124 5.62 -2.72 -10.68
CA VAL A 124 5.04 -1.47 -11.18
C VAL A 124 5.14 -1.42 -12.70
N ARG A 125 4.11 -0.87 -13.38
CA ARG A 125 4.16 -0.64 -14.82
C ARG A 125 5.32 0.27 -15.18
N ALA A 126 6.09 -0.11 -16.20
CA ALA A 126 7.26 0.66 -16.64
C ALA A 126 6.90 2.10 -17.08
N SER A 127 5.66 2.33 -17.53
CA SER A 127 5.15 3.65 -17.89
C SER A 127 4.74 4.52 -16.69
N ASN A 128 4.53 3.92 -15.50
CA ASN A 128 4.04 4.64 -14.31
C ASN A 128 5.17 5.40 -13.59
N GLN A 129 5.68 6.45 -14.25
CA GLN A 129 6.81 7.25 -13.73
C GLN A 129 6.51 7.91 -12.38
N LYS A 130 5.24 8.26 -12.11
CA LYS A 130 4.81 8.84 -10.83
C LYS A 130 5.02 7.85 -9.69
N ALA A 131 4.57 6.61 -9.87
CA ALA A 131 4.75 5.56 -8.87
C ALA A 131 6.23 5.15 -8.73
N ILE A 132 6.95 4.98 -9.84
CA ILE A 132 8.38 4.66 -9.83
C ILE A 132 9.15 5.70 -9.02
N SER A 133 8.96 6.99 -9.30
CA SER A 133 9.61 8.08 -8.56
C SER A 133 9.23 8.11 -7.08
N PHE A 134 7.97 7.75 -6.75
CA PHE A 134 7.55 7.62 -5.35
C PHE A 134 8.33 6.50 -4.65
N TYR A 135 8.44 5.34 -5.27
CA TYR A 135 9.16 4.20 -4.69
C TYR A 135 10.67 4.45 -4.58
N GLU A 136 11.30 5.05 -5.60
CA GLU A 136 12.71 5.43 -5.56
C GLU A 136 13.02 6.39 -4.42
N ARG A 137 12.19 7.43 -4.20
CA ARG A 137 12.32 8.35 -3.07
C ARG A 137 12.17 7.65 -1.71
N ASN A 138 11.48 6.52 -1.67
CA ASN A 138 11.34 5.69 -0.46
C ASN A 138 12.42 4.61 -0.34
N GLY A 139 13.44 4.64 -1.21
CA GLY A 139 14.60 3.76 -1.14
C GLY A 139 14.45 2.42 -1.86
N PHE A 140 13.42 2.25 -2.69
CA PHE A 140 13.33 1.10 -3.58
C PHE A 140 14.35 1.21 -4.70
N GLU A 141 14.90 0.08 -5.07
CA GLU A 141 15.77 -0.08 -6.23
C GLU A 141 15.14 -1.06 -7.23
N GLN A 142 15.30 -0.78 -8.52
CA GLN A 142 14.88 -1.71 -9.56
C GLN A 142 15.82 -2.91 -9.56
N VAL A 143 15.26 -4.12 -9.44
CA VAL A 143 16.03 -5.38 -9.45
C VAL A 143 15.95 -6.07 -10.80
N GLN A 144 14.78 -6.06 -11.42
CA GLN A 144 14.52 -6.78 -12.66
C GLN A 144 13.41 -6.10 -13.48
N SER A 145 13.42 -6.35 -14.80
CA SER A 145 12.30 -6.05 -15.69
C SER A 145 11.66 -7.36 -16.15
N ARG A 146 10.33 -7.43 -16.06
CA ARG A 146 9.55 -8.56 -16.56
C ARG A 146 8.86 -8.17 -17.86
N ASN A 147 9.32 -8.73 -18.96
CA ASN A 147 8.81 -8.37 -20.28
C ASN A 147 7.35 -8.79 -20.47
N ASN A 148 6.55 -7.87 -21.00
CA ASN A 148 5.15 -8.10 -21.35
C ASN A 148 4.31 -8.70 -20.21
N PHE A 149 4.56 -8.28 -18.97
CA PHE A 149 3.89 -8.78 -17.78
C PHE A 149 2.41 -8.35 -17.71
N TYR A 150 2.14 -7.09 -18.08
CA TYR A 150 0.78 -6.56 -18.17
C TYR A 150 0.20 -6.75 -19.58
N GLU A 151 -1.11 -7.02 -19.68
CA GLU A 151 -1.77 -7.28 -20.95
C GLU A 151 -2.58 -6.10 -21.49
N ASN A 152 -3.16 -5.27 -20.60
CA ASN A 152 -4.06 -4.18 -21.00
C ASN A 152 -3.67 -2.84 -20.36
N PRO A 153 -2.89 -1.99 -21.05
CA PRO A 153 -2.13 -2.26 -22.28
C PRO A 153 -0.97 -3.23 -22.03
N ARG A 154 -0.46 -3.86 -23.11
CA ARG A 154 0.70 -4.73 -23.03
C ARG A 154 1.95 -3.93 -22.71
N GLU A 155 2.59 -4.26 -21.60
CA GLU A 155 3.68 -3.47 -21.06
C GLU A 155 4.57 -4.29 -20.13
N HIS A 156 5.83 -3.85 -19.96
CA HIS A 156 6.75 -4.44 -19.00
C HIS A 156 6.38 -4.05 -17.57
N ALA A 157 6.69 -4.91 -16.61
CA ALA A 157 6.74 -4.58 -15.20
C ALA A 157 8.18 -4.37 -14.75
N LEU A 158 8.39 -3.42 -13.86
CA LEU A 158 9.62 -3.29 -13.10
C LEU A 158 9.40 -3.96 -11.74
N LEU A 159 10.27 -4.92 -11.41
CA LEU A 159 10.34 -5.49 -10.08
C LEU A 159 11.26 -4.60 -9.24
N MET A 160 10.72 -4.05 -8.16
CA MET A 160 11.46 -3.15 -7.26
C MET A 160 11.54 -3.76 -5.87
N LYS A 161 12.61 -3.44 -5.16
CA LYS A 161 12.91 -3.96 -3.82
C LYS A 161 13.39 -2.86 -2.90
N LEU A 162 12.87 -2.85 -1.68
CA LEU A 162 13.39 -2.08 -0.55
C LEU A 162 13.97 -3.04 0.49
N VAL A 163 15.24 -2.86 0.86
CA VAL A 163 15.87 -3.58 1.96
C VAL A 163 15.54 -2.86 3.28
N LEU A 164 14.85 -3.56 4.18
CA LEU A 164 14.57 -3.06 5.52
C LEU A 164 15.81 -3.29 6.40
N LYS A 165 16.47 -2.20 6.78
CA LYS A 165 17.56 -2.31 7.78
C LYS A 165 16.95 -2.68 9.12
N ASN A 166 17.34 -3.82 9.68
CA ASN A 166 17.05 -4.14 11.06
C ASN A 166 17.76 -3.10 11.95
N ARG A 167 16.99 -2.50 12.86
CA ARG A 167 17.53 -1.61 13.89
C ARG A 167 18.14 -2.44 15.01
#